data_0950a23dd635b98b550353281f184afb
#
_entry.id   0950a23dd635b98b550353281f184afb
#
_cell.length_a   1.000
_cell.length_b   1.000
_cell.length_c   1.000
_cell.angle_alpha   90.00
_cell.angle_beta   90.00
_cell.angle_gamma   90.00
#
_symmetry.space_group_name_H-M   'P 1'
#
loop_
_entity.id
_entity.type
_entity.pdbx_description
1 polymer ?
#
loop_
_entity_poly.entity_id
_entity_poly.type
_entity_poly.pdbx_seq_one_letter_code
_entity_poly.pdbx_strand_id
1 'polypeptide(L)'
;AALRFYGSPAHVQSVPDPVSELDSGTVRVVPGFTGRLLDRFEADATARSDAQVYRAMVSALPEGVAAGDYTTSAEDKPAIAVSERTADAWGGRDVTAAVRSCAKVMAGALAGAPPPSKVGSCTMPKPREFPDNATLFASLRAGQINAAWTTTATPNIPSELVVLSDKAALIRAENLVPLYRRNELNEQQVLALNEVAGVLDTGSLADMRRQVAEGKEPGVVADAWLDAHPLGR
;
A
#
# COMPACT_ATOMS: atom_id res chain seq x y z
N ALA A 1 -14.04 -2.62 13.14
CA ALA A 1 -15.08 -1.63 12.87
C ALA A 1 -16.18 -2.20 11.98
N ALA A 2 -16.00 -2.41 10.64
CA ALA A 2 -17.06 -2.83 9.71
C ALA A 2 -17.82 -4.10 10.14
N LEU A 3 -17.14 -5.17 10.56
CA LEU A 3 -17.78 -6.38 11.05
C LEU A 3 -18.66 -6.11 12.29
N ARG A 4 -18.22 -5.26 13.20
CA ARG A 4 -19.02 -4.84 14.37
C ARG A 4 -20.23 -4.01 13.97
N PHE A 5 -20.09 -3.15 12.97
CA PHE A 5 -21.22 -2.37 12.42
C PHE A 5 -22.37 -3.30 11.98
N TYR A 6 -22.05 -4.44 11.36
CA TYR A 6 -23.01 -5.47 10.98
C TYR A 6 -23.32 -6.49 12.09
N GLY A 7 -23.04 -6.17 13.36
CA GLY A 7 -23.40 -7.00 14.51
C GLY A 7 -22.52 -8.24 14.71
N SER A 8 -21.43 -8.38 13.98
CA SER A 8 -20.48 -9.48 14.14
C SER A 8 -19.37 -9.09 15.10
N PRO A 9 -19.23 -9.74 16.28
CA PRO A 9 -18.14 -9.44 17.20
C PRO A 9 -16.79 -9.72 16.53
N ALA A 10 -15.90 -8.74 16.57
CA ALA A 10 -14.57 -8.85 16.00
C ALA A 10 -13.53 -8.23 16.93
N HIS A 11 -12.47 -8.97 17.19
CA HIS A 11 -11.32 -8.56 17.99
C HIS A 11 -10.10 -8.48 17.07
N VAL A 12 -9.34 -7.39 17.18
CA VAL A 12 -8.08 -7.22 16.47
C VAL A 12 -6.97 -7.85 17.30
N GLN A 13 -6.19 -8.71 16.66
CA GLN A 13 -5.01 -9.33 17.24
C GLN A 13 -3.79 -8.92 16.41
N SER A 14 -2.75 -8.42 17.06
CA SER A 14 -1.47 -8.14 16.41
C SER A 14 -0.59 -9.39 16.43
N VAL A 15 -0.18 -9.85 15.25
CA VAL A 15 0.62 -11.07 15.10
C VAL A 15 1.80 -10.82 14.15
N PRO A 16 2.93 -11.53 14.31
CA PRO A 16 4.12 -11.31 13.47
C PRO A 16 3.91 -11.67 11.99
N ASP A 17 3.21 -12.77 11.71
CA ASP A 17 2.88 -13.23 10.35
C ASP A 17 1.38 -13.53 10.23
N PRO A 18 0.57 -12.50 9.89
CA PRO A 18 -0.87 -12.65 9.79
C PRO A 18 -1.33 -13.72 8.80
N VAL A 19 -0.61 -13.91 7.70
CA VAL A 19 -0.99 -14.88 6.66
C VAL A 19 -0.79 -16.32 7.15
N SER A 20 0.28 -16.61 7.87
CA SER A 20 0.48 -17.93 8.49
C SER A 20 -0.55 -18.21 9.60
N GLU A 21 -0.95 -17.17 10.36
CA GLU A 21 -2.00 -17.30 11.37
C GLU A 21 -3.40 -17.50 10.75
N LEU A 22 -3.63 -16.95 9.55
CA LEU A 22 -4.83 -17.24 8.77
C LEU A 22 -4.83 -18.70 8.30
N ASP A 23 -3.72 -19.18 7.78
CA ASP A 23 -3.58 -20.56 7.30
C ASP A 23 -3.79 -21.58 8.43
N SER A 24 -3.21 -21.33 9.61
CA SER A 24 -3.41 -22.19 10.81
C SER A 24 -4.82 -22.12 11.42
N GLY A 25 -5.63 -21.12 11.05
CA GLY A 25 -6.95 -20.88 11.63
C GLY A 25 -6.96 -20.13 12.96
N THR A 26 -5.83 -19.61 13.40
CA THR A 26 -5.75 -18.76 14.60
C THR A 26 -6.51 -17.45 14.42
N VAL A 27 -6.47 -16.88 13.21
CA VAL A 27 -7.25 -15.72 12.80
C VAL A 27 -8.13 -16.07 11.60
N ARG A 28 -9.27 -15.37 11.46
CA ARG A 28 -10.24 -15.64 10.39
C ARG A 28 -10.16 -14.67 9.23
N VAL A 29 -9.69 -13.45 9.49
CA VAL A 29 -9.57 -12.37 8.50
C VAL A 29 -8.25 -11.65 8.69
N VAL A 30 -7.57 -11.38 7.59
CA VAL A 30 -6.30 -10.65 7.57
C VAL A 30 -6.34 -9.60 6.46
N PRO A 31 -6.09 -8.33 6.74
CA PRO A 31 -5.84 -7.36 5.70
C PRO A 31 -4.45 -7.57 5.10
N GLY A 32 -4.34 -7.46 3.79
CA GLY A 32 -3.07 -7.55 3.08
C GLY A 32 -2.99 -6.57 1.92
N PHE A 33 -1.82 -6.49 1.30
CA PHE A 33 -1.61 -5.74 0.07
C PHE A 33 -1.39 -6.69 -1.09
N THR A 34 -2.10 -6.48 -2.18
CA THR A 34 -2.19 -7.43 -3.29
C THR A 34 -0.84 -7.81 -3.88
N GLY A 35 0.08 -6.87 -4.07
CA GLY A 35 1.39 -7.13 -4.62
C GLY A 35 2.30 -7.93 -3.68
N ARG A 36 2.33 -7.56 -2.38
CA ARG A 36 3.09 -8.30 -1.34
C ARG A 36 2.57 -9.72 -1.16
N LEU A 37 1.26 -9.91 -1.21
CA LEU A 37 0.65 -11.23 -1.16
C LEU A 37 1.00 -12.04 -2.41
N LEU A 38 0.96 -11.43 -3.59
CA LEU A 38 1.38 -12.09 -4.81
C LEU A 38 2.85 -12.52 -4.74
N ASP A 39 3.76 -11.66 -4.30
CA ASP A 39 5.18 -12.02 -4.11
C ASP A 39 5.38 -13.17 -3.12
N ARG A 40 4.54 -13.24 -2.09
CA ARG A 40 4.58 -14.33 -1.10
C ARG A 40 4.18 -15.68 -1.69
N PHE A 41 3.14 -15.70 -2.55
CA PHE A 41 2.57 -16.92 -3.09
C PHE A 41 3.18 -17.31 -4.45
N GLU A 42 3.64 -16.35 -5.25
CA GLU A 42 4.21 -16.52 -6.59
C GLU A 42 5.29 -15.47 -6.87
N ALA A 43 6.50 -15.71 -6.37
CA ALA A 43 7.61 -14.74 -6.39
C ALA A 43 8.00 -14.25 -7.80
N ASP A 44 7.81 -15.09 -8.83
CA ASP A 44 8.18 -14.78 -10.22
C ASP A 44 7.04 -14.12 -11.02
N ALA A 45 5.93 -13.77 -10.36
CA ALA A 45 4.80 -13.12 -11.02
C ALA A 45 5.20 -11.80 -11.68
N THR A 46 4.73 -11.60 -12.92
CA THR A 46 5.04 -10.40 -13.72
C THR A 46 3.93 -9.36 -13.74
N ALA A 47 2.78 -9.66 -13.13
CA ALA A 47 1.63 -8.76 -13.03
C ALA A 47 2.01 -7.43 -12.36
N ARG A 48 1.48 -6.30 -12.88
CA ARG A 48 1.79 -4.96 -12.38
C ARG A 48 0.58 -4.08 -12.13
N SER A 49 -0.42 -4.07 -13.04
CA SER A 49 -1.63 -3.29 -12.82
C SER A 49 -2.50 -3.93 -11.72
N ASP A 50 -3.32 -3.13 -11.06
CA ASP A 50 -4.20 -3.52 -9.97
C ASP A 50 -5.02 -4.78 -10.27
N ALA A 51 -5.77 -4.78 -11.38
CA ALA A 51 -6.59 -5.93 -11.78
C ALA A 51 -5.76 -7.17 -12.14
N GLN A 52 -4.56 -7.00 -12.73
CA GLN A 52 -3.67 -8.13 -13.04
C GLN A 52 -3.08 -8.73 -11.77
N VAL A 53 -2.59 -7.88 -10.85
CA VAL A 53 -2.01 -8.29 -9.57
C VAL A 53 -3.06 -9.01 -8.73
N TYR A 54 -4.26 -8.44 -8.61
CA TYR A 54 -5.34 -9.07 -7.85
C TYR A 54 -5.72 -10.45 -8.43
N ARG A 55 -5.91 -10.56 -9.74
CA ARG A 55 -6.23 -11.85 -10.37
C ARG A 55 -5.12 -12.90 -10.18
N ALA A 56 -3.86 -12.51 -10.38
CA ALA A 56 -2.72 -13.40 -10.17
C ALA A 56 -2.63 -13.83 -8.70
N MET A 57 -2.77 -12.90 -7.76
CA MET A 57 -2.78 -13.17 -6.32
C MET A 57 -3.89 -14.14 -5.94
N VAL A 58 -5.13 -13.93 -6.42
CA VAL A 58 -6.26 -14.85 -6.15
C VAL A 58 -6.00 -16.24 -6.71
N SER A 59 -5.39 -16.36 -7.89
CA SER A 59 -5.05 -17.65 -8.49
C SER A 59 -3.94 -18.39 -7.73
N ALA A 60 -3.09 -17.68 -7.01
CA ALA A 60 -1.98 -18.23 -6.24
C ALA A 60 -2.31 -18.49 -4.75
N LEU A 61 -3.55 -18.17 -4.30
CA LEU A 61 -3.95 -18.37 -2.92
C LEU A 61 -3.87 -19.85 -2.51
N PRO A 62 -3.41 -20.15 -1.30
CA PRO A 62 -3.45 -21.49 -0.74
C PRO A 62 -4.88 -22.06 -0.67
N GLU A 63 -4.97 -23.40 -0.69
CA GLU A 63 -6.24 -24.08 -0.49
C GLU A 63 -6.87 -23.65 0.86
N GLY A 64 -8.17 -23.42 0.89
CA GLY A 64 -8.89 -22.99 2.08
C GLY A 64 -8.87 -21.47 2.35
N VAL A 65 -8.07 -20.69 1.62
CA VAL A 65 -8.06 -19.22 1.71
C VAL A 65 -8.88 -18.60 0.56
N ALA A 66 -9.56 -17.52 0.85
CA ALA A 66 -10.26 -16.69 -0.13
C ALA A 66 -9.88 -15.21 0.06
N ALA A 67 -10.04 -14.43 -0.99
CA ALA A 67 -9.94 -12.98 -0.94
C ALA A 67 -11.31 -12.34 -1.13
N GLY A 68 -11.58 -11.25 -0.42
CA GLY A 68 -12.67 -10.34 -0.75
C GLY A 68 -12.27 -9.36 -1.85
N ASP A 69 -13.12 -8.37 -2.09
CA ASP A 69 -12.83 -7.31 -3.06
C ASP A 69 -11.63 -6.48 -2.62
N TYR A 70 -10.76 -6.13 -3.55
CA TYR A 70 -9.66 -5.20 -3.27
C TYR A 70 -10.13 -3.76 -3.42
N THR A 71 -9.51 -2.86 -2.66
CA THR A 71 -9.77 -1.42 -2.76
C THR A 71 -9.22 -0.87 -4.08
N THR A 72 -10.07 -0.42 -4.97
CA THR A 72 -9.61 0.18 -6.25
C THR A 72 -9.03 1.58 -6.06
N SER A 73 -9.41 2.28 -5.00
CA SER A 73 -9.00 3.66 -4.70
C SER A 73 -8.00 3.78 -3.55
N ALA A 74 -7.72 2.69 -2.82
CA ALA A 74 -6.74 2.68 -1.73
C ALA A 74 -5.57 1.76 -2.05
N GLU A 75 -4.38 2.33 -2.09
CA GLU A 75 -3.13 1.60 -2.32
C GLU A 75 -2.01 2.09 -1.40
N ASP A 76 -1.04 1.24 -1.14
CA ASP A 76 0.22 1.56 -0.46
C ASP A 76 1.41 1.16 -1.35
N LYS A 77 1.33 1.55 -2.61
CA LYS A 77 2.30 1.22 -3.65
C LYS A 77 3.59 2.00 -3.46
N PRO A 78 4.78 1.38 -3.69
CA PRO A 78 6.02 2.14 -3.76
C PRO A 78 5.91 3.30 -4.75
N ALA A 79 6.34 4.47 -4.32
CA ALA A 79 6.26 5.71 -5.08
C ALA A 79 7.57 6.49 -4.98
N ILE A 80 7.82 7.38 -5.92
CA ILE A 80 9.01 8.23 -5.95
C ILE A 80 8.56 9.67 -5.74
N ALA A 81 9.07 10.30 -4.68
CA ALA A 81 8.93 11.74 -4.46
C ALA A 81 10.18 12.48 -4.95
N VAL A 82 9.97 13.61 -5.61
CA VAL A 82 11.04 14.48 -6.13
C VAL A 82 10.72 15.96 -5.83
N SER A 83 11.69 16.85 -5.96
CA SER A 83 11.39 18.28 -5.95
C SER A 83 10.77 18.73 -7.27
N GLU A 84 10.02 19.85 -7.27
CA GLU A 84 9.52 20.47 -8.51
C GLU A 84 10.64 20.67 -9.55
N ARG A 85 11.79 21.21 -9.11
CA ARG A 85 12.97 21.38 -9.98
C ARG A 85 13.40 20.06 -10.62
N THR A 86 13.36 18.96 -9.89
CA THR A 86 13.75 17.66 -10.43
C THR A 86 12.71 17.16 -11.43
N ALA A 87 11.43 17.31 -11.14
CA ALA A 87 10.33 16.94 -12.05
C ALA A 87 10.46 17.71 -13.39
N ASP A 88 10.70 19.01 -13.32
CA ASP A 88 10.91 19.86 -14.51
C ASP A 88 12.16 19.42 -15.29
N ALA A 89 13.28 19.18 -14.60
CA ALA A 89 14.53 18.74 -15.22
C ALA A 89 14.43 17.34 -15.87
N TRP A 90 13.53 16.48 -15.38
CA TRP A 90 13.25 15.16 -15.95
C TRP A 90 12.15 15.20 -17.03
N GLY A 91 11.48 16.33 -17.18
CA GLY A 91 10.48 16.57 -18.21
C GLY A 91 9.15 15.87 -17.95
N GLY A 92 8.73 15.75 -16.67
CA GLY A 92 7.41 15.23 -16.29
C GLY A 92 7.25 14.87 -14.83
N ARG A 93 5.98 14.66 -14.43
CA ARG A 93 5.57 14.33 -13.07
C ARG A 93 5.05 12.89 -12.99
N ASP A 94 5.62 12.01 -13.78
CA ASP A 94 5.27 10.59 -13.81
C ASP A 94 6.53 9.71 -13.71
N VAL A 95 6.35 8.45 -13.37
CA VAL A 95 7.44 7.48 -13.20
C VAL A 95 8.23 7.27 -14.49
N THR A 96 7.61 7.50 -15.67
CA THR A 96 8.31 7.35 -16.95
C THR A 96 9.39 8.44 -17.12
N ALA A 97 9.21 9.63 -16.53
CA ALA A 97 10.23 10.68 -16.49
C ALA A 97 11.47 10.24 -15.68
N ALA A 98 11.26 9.58 -14.52
CA ALA A 98 12.34 9.00 -13.74
C ALA A 98 13.07 7.88 -14.52
N VAL A 99 12.31 7.02 -15.23
CA VAL A 99 12.88 5.94 -16.05
C VAL A 99 13.74 6.50 -17.18
N ARG A 100 13.28 7.55 -17.89
CA ARG A 100 14.08 8.22 -18.92
C ARG A 100 15.35 8.88 -18.35
N SER A 101 15.29 9.32 -17.09
CA SER A 101 16.41 9.96 -16.38
C SER A 101 17.22 9.00 -15.50
N CYS A 102 17.09 7.69 -15.71
CA CYS A 102 17.62 6.61 -14.89
C CYS A 102 19.08 6.84 -14.40
N ALA A 103 19.97 7.21 -15.32
CA ALA A 103 21.38 7.48 -15.02
C ALA A 103 21.63 8.71 -14.12
N LYS A 104 20.63 9.57 -13.93
CA LYS A 104 20.71 10.79 -13.10
C LYS A 104 20.08 10.63 -11.74
N VAL A 105 19.46 9.47 -11.46
CA VAL A 105 18.76 9.21 -10.21
C VAL A 105 19.77 9.05 -9.07
N MET A 106 19.62 9.89 -8.04
CA MET A 106 20.29 9.74 -6.74
C MET A 106 19.20 9.43 -5.71
N ALA A 107 18.96 8.14 -5.49
CA ALA A 107 17.84 7.68 -4.69
C ALA A 107 18.15 7.63 -3.19
N GLY A 108 17.16 7.96 -2.37
CA GLY A 108 17.10 7.66 -0.94
C GLY A 108 15.90 6.76 -0.64
N ALA A 109 15.99 5.96 0.43
CA ALA A 109 14.91 5.12 0.94
C ALA A 109 15.01 4.95 2.44
N LEU A 110 13.94 4.48 3.09
CA LEU A 110 13.97 4.12 4.49
C LEU A 110 14.80 2.85 4.71
N ALA A 111 15.56 2.81 5.77
CA ALA A 111 16.27 1.61 6.21
C ALA A 111 15.27 0.46 6.49
N GLY A 112 15.58 -0.73 5.99
CA GLY A 112 14.71 -1.90 6.13
C GLY A 112 13.49 -1.93 5.22
N ALA A 113 13.30 -0.94 4.34
CA ALA A 113 12.23 -0.89 3.34
C ALA A 113 12.81 -0.79 1.92
N PRO A 114 13.39 -1.86 1.39
CA PRO A 114 14.03 -1.83 0.08
C PRO A 114 13.00 -1.57 -1.02
N PRO A 115 13.26 -0.55 -1.87
CA PRO A 115 12.38 -0.27 -3.01
C PRO A 115 12.63 -1.28 -4.14
N PRO A 116 11.75 -1.28 -5.16
CA PRO A 116 11.96 -2.07 -6.37
C PRO A 116 13.34 -1.79 -7.00
N SER A 117 14.09 -2.84 -7.27
CA SER A 117 15.41 -2.73 -7.93
C SER A 117 15.31 -2.39 -9.42
N LYS A 118 14.13 -2.57 -10.02
CA LYS A 118 13.86 -2.30 -11.43
C LYS A 118 12.50 -1.65 -11.60
N VAL A 119 12.45 -0.56 -12.38
CA VAL A 119 11.22 0.14 -12.73
C VAL A 119 11.19 0.34 -14.24
N GLY A 120 10.29 -0.34 -14.93
CA GLY A 120 10.29 -0.37 -16.39
C GLY A 120 11.62 -0.90 -16.93
N SER A 121 12.30 -0.11 -17.81
CA SER A 121 13.61 -0.44 -18.33
C SER A 121 14.78 0.04 -17.45
N CYS A 122 14.51 0.81 -16.38
CA CYS A 122 15.52 1.35 -15.49
C CYS A 122 15.90 0.36 -14.40
N THR A 123 17.16 -0.05 -14.30
CA THR A 123 17.73 -0.65 -13.10
C THR A 123 18.04 0.49 -12.13
N MET A 124 17.25 0.57 -11.06
CA MET A 124 17.35 1.66 -10.09
C MET A 124 18.69 1.60 -9.33
N PRO A 125 19.37 2.73 -9.13
CA PRO A 125 20.58 2.76 -8.33
C PRO A 125 20.27 2.36 -6.88
N LYS A 126 21.27 1.77 -6.20
CA LYS A 126 21.14 1.46 -4.76
C LYS A 126 20.84 2.75 -4.00
N PRO A 127 19.74 2.82 -3.24
CA PRO A 127 19.39 4.02 -2.52
C PRO A 127 20.31 4.24 -1.31
N ARG A 128 20.50 5.50 -0.94
CA ARG A 128 21.00 5.86 0.38
C ARG A 128 19.92 5.60 1.42
N GLU A 129 20.27 4.94 2.51
CA GLU A 129 19.33 4.61 3.57
C GLU A 129 19.20 5.75 4.59
N PHE A 130 17.96 5.98 5.05
CA PHE A 130 17.57 6.97 6.04
C PHE A 130 16.77 6.32 7.17
N PRO A 131 16.90 6.78 8.42
CA PRO A 131 16.20 6.18 9.54
C PRO A 131 14.69 6.46 9.56
N ASP A 132 14.26 7.57 8.99
CA ASP A 132 12.87 8.04 9.00
C ASP A 132 12.52 8.93 7.80
N ASN A 133 11.24 9.18 7.59
CA ASN A 133 10.73 10.03 6.52
C ASN A 133 11.16 11.51 6.67
N ALA A 134 11.32 12.01 7.90
CA ALA A 134 11.67 13.39 8.11
C ALA A 134 13.09 13.68 7.59
N THR A 135 14.06 12.81 7.92
CA THR A 135 15.44 12.91 7.43
C THR A 135 15.56 12.63 5.94
N LEU A 136 14.77 11.67 5.41
CA LEU A 136 14.70 11.36 3.98
C LEU A 136 14.22 12.59 3.18
N PHE A 137 13.09 13.19 3.55
CA PHE A 137 12.55 14.36 2.84
C PHE A 137 13.39 15.62 3.07
N ALA A 138 14.02 15.79 4.24
CA ALA A 138 14.98 16.87 4.46
C ALA A 138 16.18 16.77 3.51
N SER A 139 16.73 15.57 3.30
CA SER A 139 17.82 15.32 2.35
C SER A 139 17.42 15.56 0.90
N LEU A 140 16.18 15.23 0.52
CA LEU A 140 15.61 15.54 -0.79
C LEU A 140 15.51 17.07 -0.99
N ARG A 141 15.00 17.81 -0.01
CA ARG A 141 14.93 19.28 -0.05
C ARG A 141 16.30 19.94 -0.13
N ALA A 142 17.27 19.39 0.58
CA ALA A 142 18.65 19.89 0.56
C ALA A 142 19.42 19.53 -0.72
N GLY A 143 18.81 18.73 -1.65
CA GLY A 143 19.46 18.30 -2.90
C GLY A 143 20.58 17.26 -2.70
N GLN A 144 20.67 16.62 -1.52
CA GLN A 144 21.64 15.54 -1.27
C GLN A 144 21.24 14.24 -1.99
N ILE A 145 19.96 14.07 -2.23
CA ILE A 145 19.33 13.10 -3.14
C ILE A 145 18.37 13.87 -4.04
N ASN A 146 17.97 13.30 -5.18
CA ASN A 146 17.02 13.92 -6.10
C ASN A 146 15.74 13.07 -6.26
N ALA A 147 15.71 11.87 -5.66
CA ALA A 147 14.55 10.98 -5.62
C ALA A 147 14.45 10.32 -4.24
N ALA A 148 13.30 10.36 -3.62
CA ALA A 148 13.02 9.69 -2.37
C ALA A 148 11.99 8.59 -2.60
N TRP A 149 12.35 7.34 -2.29
CA TRP A 149 11.39 6.26 -2.26
C TRP A 149 10.49 6.41 -1.04
N THR A 150 9.21 6.36 -1.29
CA THR A 150 8.12 6.45 -0.32
C THR A 150 7.01 5.48 -0.75
N THR A 151 5.80 5.62 -0.22
CA THR A 151 4.62 4.93 -0.72
C THR A 151 3.48 5.90 -0.96
N THR A 152 2.49 5.50 -1.75
CA THR A 152 1.30 6.33 -2.03
C THR A 152 0.51 6.67 -0.77
N ALA A 153 0.53 5.80 0.26
CA ALA A 153 -0.14 6.03 1.55
C ALA A 153 0.83 6.46 2.69
N THR A 154 2.01 6.98 2.35
CA THR A 154 2.90 7.57 3.36
C THR A 154 2.28 8.85 3.90
N PRO A 155 2.08 8.96 5.24
CA PRO A 155 1.57 10.19 5.83
C PRO A 155 2.61 11.32 5.80
N ASN A 156 2.12 12.57 5.81
CA ASN A 156 2.95 13.77 5.95
C ASN A 156 4.05 13.95 4.89
N ILE A 157 3.81 13.52 3.65
CA ILE A 157 4.69 13.90 2.55
C ILE A 157 4.61 15.42 2.41
N PRO A 158 5.74 16.16 2.43
CA PRO A 158 5.72 17.61 2.28
C PRO A 158 5.03 18.05 0.98
N SER A 159 4.11 19.02 1.08
CA SER A 159 3.26 19.46 -0.04
C SER A 159 4.02 20.10 -1.20
N GLU A 160 5.25 20.56 -0.95
CA GLU A 160 6.16 21.09 -1.98
C GLU A 160 6.89 19.99 -2.78
N LEU A 161 6.72 18.73 -2.42
CA LEU A 161 7.27 17.60 -3.16
C LEU A 161 6.26 17.05 -4.15
N VAL A 162 6.74 16.57 -5.27
CA VAL A 162 5.96 15.90 -6.30
C VAL A 162 6.09 14.39 -6.11
N VAL A 163 5.01 13.71 -5.79
CA VAL A 163 4.94 12.26 -5.89
C VAL A 163 4.62 11.90 -7.33
N LEU A 164 5.55 11.19 -7.99
CA LEU A 164 5.41 10.84 -9.40
C LEU A 164 4.25 9.86 -9.61
N SER A 165 3.34 10.18 -10.52
CA SER A 165 2.23 9.30 -10.89
C SER A 165 2.73 8.11 -11.72
N ASP A 166 2.12 6.93 -11.55
CA ASP A 166 2.47 5.72 -12.30
C ASP A 166 1.31 5.23 -13.18
N LYS A 167 0.95 6.05 -14.17
CA LYS A 167 -0.13 5.71 -15.12
C LYS A 167 0.20 4.53 -16.04
N ALA A 168 1.49 4.24 -16.21
CA ALA A 168 1.96 3.14 -17.05
C ALA A 168 2.10 1.80 -16.31
N ALA A 169 1.73 1.76 -15.03
CA ALA A 169 1.86 0.58 -14.16
C ALA A 169 3.27 -0.04 -14.20
N LEU A 170 4.31 0.80 -14.10
CA LEU A 170 5.70 0.36 -14.09
C LEU A 170 6.10 -0.23 -12.74
N ILE A 171 5.43 0.17 -11.68
CA ILE A 171 5.57 -0.33 -10.31
C ILE A 171 4.35 -1.20 -10.01
N ARG A 172 4.57 -2.36 -9.36
CA ARG A 172 3.48 -3.28 -9.02
C ARG A 172 2.47 -2.61 -8.08
N ALA A 173 1.20 -2.82 -8.35
CA ALA A 173 0.10 -2.33 -7.54
C ALA A 173 0.08 -2.99 -6.16
N GLU A 174 -0.32 -2.22 -5.15
CA GLU A 174 -0.42 -2.62 -3.75
C GLU A 174 -1.75 -2.13 -3.17
N ASN A 175 -2.84 -2.67 -3.68
CA ASN A 175 -4.18 -2.35 -3.18
C ASN A 175 -4.49 -3.17 -1.92
N LEU A 176 -5.22 -2.58 -1.00
CA LEU A 176 -5.65 -3.29 0.21
C LEU A 176 -6.70 -4.35 -0.15
N VAL A 177 -6.58 -5.55 0.42
CA VAL A 177 -7.47 -6.66 0.20
C VAL A 177 -7.66 -7.48 1.48
N PRO A 178 -8.88 -7.89 1.85
CA PRO A 178 -9.09 -8.82 2.94
C PRO A 178 -8.88 -10.26 2.46
N LEU A 179 -8.06 -11.03 3.15
CA LEU A 179 -8.01 -12.48 3.05
C LEU A 179 -8.80 -13.10 4.18
N TYR A 180 -9.48 -14.22 3.93
CA TYR A 180 -10.24 -14.94 4.94
C TYR A 180 -10.28 -16.45 4.65
N ARG A 181 -10.57 -17.26 5.67
CA ARG A 181 -10.75 -18.70 5.49
C ARG A 181 -12.11 -18.98 4.86
N ARG A 182 -12.10 -19.81 3.83
CA ARG A 182 -13.35 -20.25 3.15
C ARG A 182 -14.29 -20.90 4.16
N ASN A 183 -15.58 -20.64 4.01
CA ASN A 183 -16.67 -21.19 4.83
C ASN A 183 -16.65 -20.77 6.32
N GLU A 184 -15.75 -19.88 6.74
CA GLU A 184 -15.73 -19.38 8.12
C GLU A 184 -16.40 -18.01 8.28
N LEU A 185 -16.67 -17.32 7.19
CA LEU A 185 -17.46 -16.09 7.15
C LEU A 185 -18.80 -16.34 6.49
N ASN A 186 -19.86 -15.76 7.05
CA ASN A 186 -21.16 -15.72 6.38
C ASN A 186 -21.21 -14.59 5.33
N GLU A 187 -22.26 -14.58 4.50
CA GLU A 187 -22.41 -13.59 3.41
C GLU A 187 -22.39 -12.14 3.91
N GLN A 188 -23.02 -11.87 5.06
CA GLN A 188 -23.06 -10.53 5.65
C GLN A 188 -21.68 -10.06 6.11
N GLN A 189 -20.85 -10.96 6.63
CA GLN A 189 -19.47 -10.64 7.01
C GLN A 189 -18.59 -10.35 5.78
N VAL A 190 -18.74 -11.15 4.73
CA VAL A 190 -18.02 -10.90 3.45
C VAL A 190 -18.47 -9.58 2.84
N LEU A 191 -19.79 -9.30 2.85
CA LEU A 191 -20.33 -8.03 2.39
C LEU A 191 -19.71 -6.84 3.15
N ALA A 192 -19.66 -6.93 4.49
CA ALA A 192 -19.05 -5.88 5.32
C ALA A 192 -17.57 -5.57 4.96
N LEU A 193 -16.80 -6.61 4.60
CA LEU A 193 -15.41 -6.43 4.14
C LEU A 193 -15.36 -5.76 2.76
N ASN A 194 -16.22 -6.19 1.84
CA ASN A 194 -16.24 -5.69 0.47
C ASN A 194 -16.76 -4.23 0.38
N GLU A 195 -17.67 -3.83 1.25
CA GLU A 195 -18.13 -2.44 1.32
C GLU A 195 -17.01 -1.48 1.74
N VAL A 196 -16.12 -1.88 2.65
CA VAL A 196 -14.91 -1.10 2.97
C VAL A 196 -14.04 -0.91 1.72
N ALA A 197 -13.90 -1.95 0.90
CA ALA A 197 -13.14 -1.88 -0.34
C ALA A 197 -13.73 -0.86 -1.33
N GLY A 198 -15.03 -0.65 -1.33
CA GLY A 198 -15.73 0.30 -2.21
C GLY A 198 -15.58 1.77 -1.80
N VAL A 199 -15.29 2.07 -0.52
CA VAL A 199 -15.30 3.45 0.01
C VAL A 199 -13.95 3.94 0.50
N LEU A 200 -13.01 3.04 0.80
CA LEU A 200 -11.67 3.41 1.28
C LEU A 200 -10.82 3.94 0.14
N ASP A 201 -10.20 5.10 0.34
CA ASP A 201 -9.21 5.69 -0.56
C ASP A 201 -7.83 5.84 0.08
N THR A 202 -6.82 6.13 -0.74
CA THR A 202 -5.42 6.26 -0.30
C THR A 202 -5.24 7.43 0.67
N GLY A 203 -5.97 8.53 0.50
CA GLY A 203 -5.91 9.68 1.40
C GLY A 203 -6.42 9.34 2.80
N SER A 204 -7.57 8.67 2.87
CA SER A 204 -8.13 8.15 4.12
C SER A 204 -7.18 7.17 4.81
N LEU A 205 -6.56 6.26 4.04
CA LEU A 205 -5.56 5.32 4.59
C LEU A 205 -4.35 6.05 5.18
N ALA A 206 -3.81 7.05 4.46
CA ALA A 206 -2.69 7.85 4.92
C ALA A 206 -3.05 8.67 6.18
N ASP A 207 -4.25 9.27 6.22
CA ASP A 207 -4.71 10.04 7.38
C ASP A 207 -4.92 9.16 8.62
N MET A 208 -5.54 8.00 8.47
CA MET A 208 -5.69 7.03 9.56
C MET A 208 -4.33 6.58 10.10
N ARG A 209 -3.36 6.31 9.23
CA ARG A 209 -1.98 5.98 9.63
C ARG A 209 -1.31 7.12 10.38
N ARG A 210 -1.50 8.37 9.94
CA ARG A 210 -0.99 9.54 10.64
C ARG A 210 -1.57 9.64 12.05
N GLN A 211 -2.88 9.50 12.19
CA GLN A 211 -3.56 9.57 13.49
C GLN A 211 -3.07 8.49 14.47
N VAL A 212 -2.86 7.27 13.99
CA VAL A 212 -2.30 6.17 14.80
C VAL A 212 -0.83 6.45 15.17
N ALA A 213 -0.03 6.98 14.25
CA ALA A 213 1.36 7.38 14.54
C ALA A 213 1.46 8.53 15.55
N GLU A 214 0.44 9.38 15.64
CA GLU A 214 0.28 10.44 16.65
C GLU A 214 -0.26 9.91 18.00
N GLY A 215 -0.45 8.58 18.14
CA GLY A 215 -0.82 7.92 19.39
C GLY A 215 -2.31 7.70 19.59
N LYS A 216 -3.18 7.92 18.57
CA LYS A 216 -4.58 7.55 18.69
C LYS A 216 -4.76 6.04 18.59
N GLU A 217 -5.71 5.50 19.36
CA GLU A 217 -6.06 4.09 19.31
C GLU A 217 -6.63 3.71 17.94
N PRO A 218 -6.12 2.65 17.27
CA PRO A 218 -6.54 2.27 15.92
C PRO A 218 -8.04 2.00 15.79
N GLY A 219 -8.67 1.43 16.84
CA GLY A 219 -10.11 1.17 16.87
C GLY A 219 -10.93 2.45 16.82
N VAL A 220 -10.53 3.47 17.58
CA VAL A 220 -11.20 4.79 17.61
C VAL A 220 -11.07 5.48 16.26
N VAL A 221 -9.88 5.42 15.64
CA VAL A 221 -9.65 6.00 14.29
C VAL A 221 -10.52 5.32 13.24
N ALA A 222 -10.61 3.98 13.27
CA ALA A 222 -11.41 3.22 12.32
C ALA A 222 -12.92 3.44 12.52
N ASP A 223 -13.40 3.53 13.76
CA ASP A 223 -14.82 3.78 14.06
C ASP A 223 -15.20 5.22 13.59
N ALA A 224 -14.37 6.22 13.89
CA ALA A 224 -14.61 7.60 13.42
C ALA A 224 -14.60 7.73 11.88
N TRP A 225 -13.72 6.98 11.21
CA TRP A 225 -13.71 6.94 9.75
C TRP A 225 -15.01 6.32 9.19
N LEU A 226 -15.50 5.22 9.77
CA LEU A 226 -16.75 4.58 9.35
C LEU A 226 -17.98 5.48 9.61
N ASP A 227 -18.01 6.22 10.71
CA ASP A 227 -19.09 7.18 10.99
C ASP A 227 -19.20 8.25 9.89
N ALA A 228 -18.06 8.65 9.33
CA ALA A 228 -17.99 9.58 8.20
C ALA A 228 -18.27 8.93 6.83
N HIS A 229 -18.10 7.60 6.73
CA HIS A 229 -18.27 6.81 5.50
C HIS A 229 -19.20 5.62 5.77
N PRO A 230 -20.49 5.87 6.01
CA PRO A 230 -21.42 4.81 6.41
C PRO A 230 -21.56 3.75 5.33
N LEU A 231 -21.45 2.49 5.76
CA LEU A 231 -21.67 1.31 4.93
C LEU A 231 -23.17 1.05 4.71
N GLY A 232 -23.51 0.22 3.71
CA GLY A 232 -24.90 -0.21 3.46
C GLY A 232 -25.75 0.79 2.67
N ARG A 233 -25.14 1.63 1.81
CA ARG A 233 -25.87 2.55 0.93
C ARG A 233 -25.91 2.08 -0.51
#